data_acfc7f02965a72722af882d4247f211a
#
_entry.id   acfc7f02965a72722af882d4247f211a
#
_cell.length_a   1.000
_cell.length_b   1.000
_cell.length_c   1.000
_cell.angle_alpha   90.00
_cell.angle_beta   90.00
_cell.angle_gamma   90.00
#
_symmetry.space_group_name_H-M   'P 1'
#
loop_
_entity.id
_entity.type
_entity.pdbx_description
1 polymer ?
#
loop_
_entity_poly.entity_id
_entity_poly.type
_entity_poly.pdbx_seq_one_letter_code
_entity_poly.pdbx_strand_id
1 'polypeptide(L)'
;MKKNRIIWTFAMLMLVVGMSSCSSDDETTSIAKGIYDNSFTEKYYTESINGWTITRDESNRVTGLTFFLLGNDSFEKLYSCPSSLDEIMYLFPLSDGNEIRLIRQGELSAVDEYPDFQQFYEVYEHYYKGVLVANGMSRFYYFITPQGKWMSYAFTESFIDIKDLDPIPEITEQKAKQILANYLNVDRDDTWPCKLYINEYSSRKNGLVVRDQRLVYCIEGPYAPGDPNVMYFTAPRYHAQIDAHTGELIMITE
;
A
#
# COMPACT_ATOMS: atom_id res chain seq x y z
N MET A 1 38.31 -11.27 -18.04
CA MET A 1 37.04 -11.94 -17.86
C MET A 1 36.71 -12.10 -16.38
N LYS A 2 36.31 -11.02 -15.66
CA LYS A 2 35.89 -11.08 -14.22
C LYS A 2 34.93 -9.95 -13.82
N LYS A 3 34.18 -9.33 -14.75
CA LYS A 3 33.31 -8.17 -14.47
C LYS A 3 31.80 -8.48 -14.37
N ASN A 4 31.35 -9.67 -14.69
CA ASN A 4 29.87 -9.93 -14.82
C ASN A 4 29.20 -10.56 -13.59
N ARG A 5 29.87 -10.65 -12.42
CA ARG A 5 29.27 -11.30 -11.24
C ARG A 5 28.65 -10.36 -10.22
N ILE A 6 28.92 -9.07 -10.30
CA ILE A 6 28.46 -8.09 -9.28
C ILE A 6 27.07 -7.53 -9.63
N ILE A 7 26.73 -7.46 -10.91
CA ILE A 7 25.45 -6.88 -11.38
C ILE A 7 24.23 -7.71 -10.93
N TRP A 8 24.36 -9.03 -10.85
CA TRP A 8 23.27 -9.92 -10.42
C TRP A 8 22.89 -9.77 -8.94
N THR A 9 23.81 -9.32 -8.11
CA THR A 9 23.57 -9.20 -6.66
C THR A 9 22.72 -7.98 -6.31
N PHE A 10 22.78 -6.89 -7.10
CA PHE A 10 22.00 -5.68 -6.84
C PHE A 10 20.58 -5.77 -7.37
N ALA A 11 20.37 -6.36 -8.55
CA ALA A 11 19.04 -6.59 -9.08
C ALA A 11 18.22 -7.55 -8.19
N MET A 12 18.90 -8.56 -7.60
CA MET A 12 18.25 -9.49 -6.67
C MET A 12 17.98 -8.87 -5.30
N LEU A 13 18.79 -7.90 -4.86
CA LEU A 13 18.59 -7.23 -3.58
C LEU A 13 17.40 -6.25 -3.61
N MET A 14 17.12 -5.62 -4.75
CA MET A 14 15.95 -4.76 -4.92
C MET A 14 14.64 -5.55 -5.02
N LEU A 15 14.66 -6.76 -5.56
CA LEU A 15 13.49 -7.66 -5.61
C LEU A 15 13.16 -8.26 -4.24
N VAL A 16 14.14 -8.41 -3.35
CA VAL A 16 13.95 -9.00 -2.02
C VAL A 16 13.39 -8.00 -1.00
N VAL A 17 13.62 -6.70 -1.18
CA VAL A 17 13.08 -5.67 -0.27
C VAL A 17 11.58 -5.41 -0.49
N GLY A 18 11.04 -5.80 -1.66
CA GLY A 18 9.59 -5.72 -1.94
C GLY A 18 8.80 -6.95 -1.48
N MET A 19 9.46 -8.04 -1.06
CA MET A 19 8.83 -9.29 -0.64
C MET A 19 9.12 -9.69 0.80
N SER A 20 9.55 -8.77 1.67
CA SER A 20 9.49 -9.02 3.11
C SER A 20 8.08 -8.76 3.64
N SER A 21 7.10 -9.49 3.12
CA SER A 21 6.07 -10.03 3.99
C SER A 21 6.84 -10.98 4.91
N CYS A 22 7.04 -10.57 6.14
CA CYS A 22 7.65 -11.38 7.18
C CYS A 22 6.91 -12.70 7.33
N SER A 23 7.49 -13.78 6.84
CA SER A 23 7.33 -15.08 7.45
C SER A 23 8.48 -15.24 8.45
N SER A 24 8.39 -14.63 9.60
CA SER A 24 9.04 -15.13 10.81
C SER A 24 8.04 -16.04 11.46
N ASP A 25 8.32 -17.33 11.40
CA ASP A 25 7.72 -18.35 12.26
C ASP A 25 8.17 -18.08 13.73
N ASP A 26 7.70 -16.99 14.29
CA ASP A 26 7.61 -16.80 15.72
C ASP A 26 6.13 -16.87 16.06
N GLU A 27 5.76 -17.92 16.78
CA GLU A 27 4.46 -18.11 17.44
C GLU A 27 4.17 -16.98 18.44
N THR A 28 4.11 -15.74 17.98
CA THR A 28 3.35 -14.71 18.65
C THR A 28 1.93 -14.86 18.15
N THR A 29 1.09 -15.43 18.99
CA THR A 29 -0.36 -15.51 18.83
C THR A 29 -0.91 -14.10 18.61
N SER A 30 -0.82 -13.60 17.38
CA SER A 30 -1.59 -12.43 16.96
C SER A 30 -3.05 -12.84 17.01
N ILE A 31 -3.79 -12.28 17.94
CA ILE A 31 -5.24 -12.47 18.02
C ILE A 31 -5.86 -11.61 16.92
N ALA A 32 -5.72 -12.04 15.69
CA ALA A 32 -6.50 -11.50 14.60
C ALA A 32 -7.90 -12.11 14.68
N LYS A 33 -8.78 -11.49 15.46
CA LYS A 33 -10.22 -11.79 15.43
C LYS A 33 -10.87 -10.77 14.51
N GLY A 34 -11.04 -11.12 13.25
CA GLY A 34 -11.80 -10.33 12.28
C GLY A 34 -12.78 -11.23 11.53
N ILE A 35 -13.75 -10.60 10.89
CA ILE A 35 -14.69 -11.26 9.97
C ILE A 35 -14.01 -11.69 8.66
N TYR A 36 -12.76 -11.26 8.44
CA TYR A 36 -12.00 -11.53 7.22
C TYR A 36 -10.94 -12.60 7.47
N ASP A 37 -10.80 -13.49 6.51
CA ASP A 37 -9.84 -14.58 6.52
C ASP A 37 -8.43 -14.05 6.29
N ASN A 38 -7.60 -14.10 7.33
CA ASN A 38 -6.19 -13.68 7.28
C ASN A 38 -5.29 -14.66 6.48
N SER A 39 -5.81 -15.85 6.15
CA SER A 39 -5.10 -16.82 5.29
C SER A 39 -5.26 -16.52 3.80
N PHE A 40 -5.97 -15.45 3.43
CA PHE A 40 -6.17 -15.07 2.04
C PHE A 40 -4.84 -14.72 1.39
N THR A 41 -4.46 -15.52 0.38
CA THR A 41 -3.29 -15.26 -0.47
C THR A 41 -3.77 -14.92 -1.87
N GLU A 42 -3.45 -13.72 -2.32
CA GLU A 42 -3.79 -13.25 -3.65
C GLU A 42 -2.78 -13.74 -4.69
N LYS A 43 -3.25 -14.01 -5.91
CA LYS A 43 -2.39 -14.32 -7.04
C LYS A 43 -2.21 -13.09 -7.92
N TYR A 44 -1.02 -13.00 -8.49
CA TYR A 44 -0.65 -11.92 -9.41
C TYR A 44 -0.30 -12.47 -10.78
N TYR A 45 -0.66 -11.72 -11.81
CA TYR A 45 -0.41 -12.06 -13.21
C TYR A 45 0.36 -10.92 -13.86
N THR A 46 1.29 -11.28 -14.74
CA THR A 46 2.12 -10.32 -15.45
C THR A 46 1.81 -10.37 -16.93
N GLU A 47 1.61 -9.23 -17.55
CA GLU A 47 1.41 -9.07 -18.99
C GLU A 47 2.38 -8.02 -19.56
N SER A 48 2.66 -8.09 -20.84
CA SER A 48 3.46 -7.07 -21.54
C SER A 48 2.58 -6.34 -22.54
N ILE A 49 2.52 -5.00 -22.39
CA ILE A 49 1.78 -4.11 -23.28
C ILE A 49 2.73 -3.03 -23.79
N ASN A 50 2.85 -2.89 -25.10
CA ASN A 50 3.74 -1.90 -25.73
C ASN A 50 5.20 -1.96 -25.23
N GLY A 51 5.67 -3.16 -24.87
CA GLY A 51 7.01 -3.36 -24.33
C GLY A 51 7.16 -3.04 -22.84
N TRP A 52 6.10 -2.64 -22.15
CA TRP A 52 6.04 -2.47 -20.70
C TRP A 52 5.53 -3.73 -20.01
N THR A 53 5.90 -3.90 -18.78
CA THR A 53 5.41 -5.00 -17.94
C THR A 53 4.40 -4.46 -16.94
N ILE A 54 3.19 -5.04 -16.95
CA ILE A 54 2.09 -4.70 -16.05
C ILE A 54 1.81 -5.90 -15.16
N THR A 55 1.81 -5.71 -13.85
CA THR A 55 1.40 -6.71 -12.88
C THR A 55 -0.03 -6.42 -12.43
N ARG A 56 -0.89 -7.44 -12.46
CA ARG A 56 -2.30 -7.34 -12.05
C ARG A 56 -2.62 -8.39 -10.99
N ASP A 57 -3.53 -8.04 -10.11
CA ASP A 57 -4.14 -8.97 -9.16
C ASP A 57 -5.23 -9.85 -9.80
N GLU A 58 -5.80 -10.77 -9.03
CA GLU A 58 -6.88 -11.66 -9.47
C GLU A 58 -8.17 -10.90 -9.89
N SER A 59 -8.32 -9.66 -9.49
CA SER A 59 -9.42 -8.76 -9.88
C SER A 59 -9.08 -7.89 -11.08
N ASN A 60 -7.96 -8.18 -11.75
CA ASN A 60 -7.46 -7.43 -12.91
C ASN A 60 -7.03 -5.98 -12.61
N ARG A 61 -6.78 -5.62 -11.35
CA ARG A 61 -6.25 -4.31 -10.98
C ARG A 61 -4.74 -4.26 -11.18
N VAL A 62 -4.24 -3.12 -11.60
CA VAL A 62 -2.80 -2.87 -11.74
C VAL A 62 -2.19 -2.68 -10.35
N THR A 63 -1.21 -3.52 -10.02
CA THR A 63 -0.47 -3.48 -8.76
C THR A 63 1.01 -3.15 -8.94
N GLY A 64 1.50 -3.21 -10.18
CA GLY A 64 2.87 -2.86 -10.51
C GLY A 64 3.04 -2.56 -11.98
N LEU A 65 3.95 -1.65 -12.26
CA LEU A 65 4.33 -1.23 -13.62
C LEU A 65 5.85 -1.20 -13.73
N THR A 66 6.39 -1.76 -14.78
CA THR A 66 7.80 -1.64 -15.13
C THR A 66 7.92 -1.21 -16.57
N PHE A 67 8.42 -0.01 -16.78
CA PHE A 67 8.58 0.58 -18.11
C PHE A 67 9.99 0.42 -18.63
N PHE A 68 10.99 0.57 -17.75
CA PHE A 68 12.40 0.54 -18.08
C PHE A 68 13.25 0.04 -16.94
N LEU A 69 14.22 -0.86 -17.23
CA LEU A 69 15.22 -1.33 -16.27
C LEU A 69 16.61 -1.05 -16.81
N LEU A 70 17.40 -0.26 -16.07
CA LEU A 70 18.80 0.00 -16.38
C LEU A 70 19.57 -1.33 -16.55
N GLY A 71 20.35 -1.39 -17.62
CA GLY A 71 21.17 -2.56 -17.94
C GLY A 71 20.42 -3.70 -18.66
N ASN A 72 19.09 -3.71 -18.70
CA ASN A 72 18.28 -4.70 -19.39
C ASN A 72 17.63 -4.14 -20.66
N ASP A 73 17.43 -2.84 -20.72
CA ASP A 73 16.75 -2.16 -21.83
C ASP A 73 17.71 -1.21 -22.58
N SER A 74 17.41 -0.91 -23.82
CA SER A 74 18.10 0.15 -24.58
C SER A 74 17.60 1.53 -24.15
N PHE A 75 18.46 2.55 -24.24
CA PHE A 75 18.07 3.93 -23.95
C PHE A 75 16.96 4.45 -24.86
N GLU A 76 16.88 3.95 -26.09
CA GLU A 76 15.79 4.28 -27.00
C GLU A 76 14.43 3.90 -26.41
N LYS A 77 14.35 2.77 -25.71
CA LYS A 77 13.14 2.36 -24.99
C LYS A 77 12.79 3.33 -23.87
N LEU A 78 13.77 3.85 -23.12
CA LEU A 78 13.52 4.84 -22.07
C LEU A 78 12.75 6.05 -22.63
N TYR A 79 13.15 6.57 -23.78
CA TYR A 79 12.51 7.74 -24.39
C TYR A 79 11.10 7.47 -24.95
N SER A 80 10.67 6.22 -24.95
CA SER A 80 9.28 5.84 -25.26
C SER A 80 8.43 5.58 -24.03
N CYS A 81 9.00 5.67 -22.83
CA CYS A 81 8.27 5.52 -21.59
C CYS A 81 7.44 6.77 -21.26
N PRO A 82 6.37 6.64 -20.44
CA PRO A 82 5.60 7.77 -19.99
C PRO A 82 6.44 8.77 -19.20
N SER A 83 6.09 10.05 -19.28
CA SER A 83 6.75 11.13 -18.56
C SER A 83 5.98 11.60 -17.33
N SER A 84 4.72 11.19 -17.21
CA SER A 84 3.83 11.59 -16.10
C SER A 84 2.78 10.52 -15.80
N LEU A 85 2.16 10.63 -14.62
CA LEU A 85 1.03 9.78 -14.23
C LEU A 85 -0.16 9.94 -15.18
N ASP A 86 -0.42 11.14 -15.68
CA ASP A 86 -1.57 11.43 -16.56
C ASP A 86 -1.55 10.59 -17.85
N GLU A 87 -0.34 10.30 -18.38
CA GLU A 87 -0.19 9.48 -19.59
C GLU A 87 -0.61 8.02 -19.39
N ILE A 88 -0.68 7.54 -18.15
CA ILE A 88 -1.03 6.16 -17.81
C ILE A 88 -2.31 6.04 -16.98
N MET A 89 -3.02 7.14 -16.71
CA MET A 89 -4.27 7.11 -15.93
C MET A 89 -5.34 6.19 -16.51
N TYR A 90 -5.31 5.92 -17.82
CA TYR A 90 -6.22 4.96 -18.46
C TYR A 90 -6.07 3.51 -17.92
N LEU A 91 -4.93 3.19 -17.29
CA LEU A 91 -4.71 1.90 -16.63
C LEU A 91 -5.45 1.80 -15.27
N PHE A 92 -5.89 2.94 -14.74
CA PHE A 92 -6.56 3.08 -13.44
C PHE A 92 -7.92 3.76 -13.63
N PRO A 93 -8.93 3.02 -14.14
CA PRO A 93 -10.24 3.60 -14.36
C PRO A 93 -10.93 3.91 -13.02
N LEU A 94 -10.90 5.17 -12.63
CA LEU A 94 -11.52 5.68 -11.40
C LEU A 94 -12.84 6.37 -11.71
N SER A 95 -13.88 6.03 -10.96
CA SER A 95 -15.18 6.67 -11.00
C SER A 95 -15.17 8.04 -10.33
N ASP A 96 -16.24 8.82 -10.53
CA ASP A 96 -16.42 10.13 -9.90
C ASP A 96 -16.30 10.05 -8.37
N GLY A 97 -15.68 11.06 -7.80
CA GLY A 97 -15.41 11.15 -6.36
C GLY A 97 -14.06 10.58 -5.95
N ASN A 98 -13.39 9.79 -6.79
CA ASN A 98 -12.02 9.36 -6.57
C ASN A 98 -11.04 10.47 -7.01
N GLU A 99 -10.01 10.70 -6.21
CA GLU A 99 -9.00 11.73 -6.46
C GLU A 99 -7.61 11.21 -6.08
N ILE A 100 -6.65 11.40 -6.96
CA ILE A 100 -5.23 11.07 -6.72
C ILE A 100 -4.47 12.37 -6.47
N ARG A 101 -3.79 12.46 -5.34
CA ARG A 101 -3.04 13.65 -4.92
C ARG A 101 -1.56 13.35 -4.77
N LEU A 102 -0.73 14.16 -5.42
CA LEU A 102 0.71 14.17 -5.16
C LEU A 102 0.96 14.73 -3.75
N ILE A 103 1.58 13.93 -2.89
CA ILE A 103 1.85 14.31 -1.49
C ILE A 103 3.34 14.51 -1.21
N ARG A 104 4.19 13.86 -1.98
CA ARG A 104 5.64 13.96 -1.85
C ARG A 104 6.32 13.67 -3.15
N GLN A 105 7.42 14.36 -3.40
CA GLN A 105 8.34 14.08 -4.49
C GLN A 105 9.77 14.36 -4.03
N GLY A 106 10.76 13.78 -4.69
CA GLY A 106 12.15 14.02 -4.35
C GLY A 106 13.10 13.30 -5.28
N GLU A 107 14.37 13.67 -5.14
CA GLU A 107 15.48 13.06 -5.85
C GLU A 107 16.04 11.89 -5.03
N LEU A 108 16.47 10.86 -5.73
CA LEU A 108 17.27 9.78 -5.19
C LEU A 108 18.75 9.99 -5.60
N SER A 109 19.65 9.26 -4.96
CA SER A 109 21.07 9.31 -5.33
C SER A 109 21.26 8.99 -6.79
N ALA A 110 22.21 9.70 -7.42
CA ALA A 110 22.61 9.41 -8.80
C ALA A 110 23.06 7.93 -8.92
N VAL A 111 22.89 7.37 -10.10
CA VAL A 111 23.35 6.01 -10.40
C VAL A 111 24.82 6.10 -10.77
N ASP A 112 25.71 5.54 -9.96
CA ASP A 112 27.17 5.65 -10.13
C ASP A 112 27.66 5.26 -11.55
N GLU A 113 27.02 4.24 -12.15
CA GLU A 113 27.37 3.76 -13.49
C GLU A 113 26.81 4.64 -14.63
N TYR A 114 25.89 5.54 -14.32
CA TYR A 114 25.19 6.40 -15.27
C TYR A 114 25.04 7.82 -14.69
N PRO A 115 26.11 8.61 -14.63
CA PRO A 115 26.11 9.93 -13.97
C PRO A 115 25.15 10.95 -14.61
N ASP A 116 24.77 10.74 -15.87
CA ASP A 116 23.78 11.58 -16.57
C ASP A 116 22.33 11.21 -16.24
N PHE A 117 22.12 10.16 -15.40
CA PHE A 117 20.81 9.70 -14.98
C PHE A 117 20.61 9.99 -13.50
N GLN A 118 19.74 10.91 -13.21
CA GLN A 118 19.24 11.16 -11.87
C GLN A 118 17.94 10.41 -11.65
N GLN A 119 17.81 9.75 -10.51
CA GLN A 119 16.55 9.13 -10.13
C GLN A 119 15.67 10.13 -9.39
N PHE A 120 14.38 10.06 -9.66
CA PHE A 120 13.37 10.90 -9.05
C PHE A 120 12.16 10.04 -8.68
N TYR A 121 11.43 10.41 -7.63
CA TYR A 121 10.21 9.72 -7.25
C TYR A 121 9.08 10.69 -6.95
N GLU A 122 7.88 10.21 -7.18
CA GLU A 122 6.61 10.84 -6.80
C GLU A 122 5.80 9.87 -5.96
N VAL A 123 5.18 10.37 -4.90
CA VAL A 123 4.29 9.61 -4.02
C VAL A 123 2.92 10.23 -4.08
N TYR A 124 1.93 9.41 -4.39
CA TYR A 124 0.55 9.81 -4.49
C TYR A 124 -0.28 9.10 -3.43
N GLU A 125 -1.27 9.80 -2.90
CA GLU A 125 -2.34 9.25 -2.08
C GLU A 125 -3.66 9.26 -2.84
N HIS A 126 -4.49 8.27 -2.56
CA HIS A 126 -5.82 8.14 -3.12
C HIS A 126 -6.86 8.59 -2.10
N TYR A 127 -7.79 9.42 -2.53
CA TYR A 127 -8.93 9.90 -1.75
C TYR A 127 -10.24 9.57 -2.47
N TYR A 128 -11.29 9.33 -1.72
CA TYR A 128 -12.65 9.26 -2.23
C TYR A 128 -13.53 10.22 -1.46
N LYS A 129 -14.11 11.20 -2.16
CA LYS A 129 -14.93 12.26 -1.57
C LYS A 129 -14.26 12.91 -0.34
N GLY A 130 -12.94 13.10 -0.41
CA GLY A 130 -12.14 13.73 0.65
C GLY A 130 -11.66 12.80 1.77
N VAL A 131 -12.09 11.54 1.82
CA VAL A 131 -11.60 10.55 2.78
C VAL A 131 -10.45 9.78 2.18
N LEU A 132 -9.36 9.62 2.95
CA LEU A 132 -8.17 8.87 2.53
C LEU A 132 -8.53 7.38 2.37
N VAL A 133 -8.11 6.79 1.27
CA VAL A 133 -8.19 5.34 1.04
C VAL A 133 -6.96 4.71 1.69
N ALA A 134 -7.17 3.81 2.65
CA ALA A 134 -6.09 3.10 3.35
C ALA A 134 -5.30 2.25 2.36
N ASN A 135 -3.99 2.13 2.60
CA ASN A 135 -3.02 1.50 1.69
C ASN A 135 -2.94 2.19 0.32
N GLY A 136 -3.51 3.41 0.20
CA GLY A 136 -3.62 4.24 -0.99
C GLY A 136 -2.32 4.94 -1.41
N MET A 137 -1.14 4.47 -0.98
CA MET A 137 0.11 5.13 -1.33
C MET A 137 0.78 4.48 -2.53
N SER A 138 0.71 5.13 -3.69
CA SER A 138 1.40 4.69 -4.90
C SER A 138 2.69 5.46 -5.10
N ARG A 139 3.75 4.77 -5.50
CA ARG A 139 5.05 5.37 -5.75
C ARG A 139 5.44 5.16 -7.20
N PHE A 140 5.79 6.27 -7.86
CA PHE A 140 6.29 6.29 -9.23
C PHE A 140 7.73 6.75 -9.24
N TYR A 141 8.57 6.01 -9.95
CA TYR A 141 9.99 6.28 -10.07
C TYR A 141 10.33 6.66 -11.50
N TYR A 142 11.20 7.64 -11.63
CA TYR A 142 11.58 8.22 -12.92
C TYR A 142 13.09 8.29 -13.03
N PHE A 143 13.54 8.29 -14.27
CA PHE A 143 14.87 8.79 -14.63
C PHE A 143 14.73 10.20 -15.19
N ILE A 144 15.60 11.10 -14.74
CA ILE A 144 15.79 12.43 -15.30
C ILE A 144 17.04 12.38 -16.16
N THR A 145 16.92 12.81 -17.40
CA THR A 145 18.01 12.92 -18.37
C THR A 145 18.01 14.33 -18.94
N PRO A 146 19.07 14.76 -19.67
CA PRO A 146 19.06 16.04 -20.40
C PRO A 146 17.89 16.20 -21.38
N GLN A 147 17.28 15.08 -21.83
CA GLN A 147 16.15 15.06 -22.74
C GLN A 147 14.79 15.10 -22.05
N GLY A 148 14.73 14.87 -20.75
CA GLY A 148 13.47 14.92 -20.01
C GLY A 148 13.37 13.95 -18.82
N LYS A 149 12.14 13.82 -18.31
CA LYS A 149 11.77 12.91 -17.22
C LYS A 149 10.99 11.72 -17.80
N TRP A 150 11.38 10.51 -17.44
CA TRP A 150 10.83 9.28 -17.99
C TRP A 150 10.55 8.27 -16.87
N MET A 151 9.35 7.72 -16.87
CA MET A 151 8.94 6.75 -15.86
C MET A 151 9.71 5.44 -16.04
N SER A 152 10.25 4.90 -14.94
CA SER A 152 10.96 3.62 -14.94
C SER A 152 10.09 2.49 -14.40
N TYR A 153 9.54 2.64 -13.21
CA TYR A 153 8.64 1.67 -12.62
C TYR A 153 7.71 2.33 -11.59
N ALA A 154 6.64 1.63 -11.22
CA ALA A 154 5.73 2.09 -10.20
C ALA A 154 5.20 0.91 -9.37
N PHE A 155 4.96 1.18 -8.09
CA PHE A 155 4.15 0.35 -7.20
C PHE A 155 2.81 1.04 -6.99
N THR A 156 1.72 0.35 -7.28
CA THR A 156 0.37 0.91 -7.22
C THR A 156 -0.51 -0.01 -6.38
N GLU A 157 -0.27 -0.06 -5.07
CA GLU A 157 -1.03 -0.98 -4.22
C GLU A 157 -2.53 -0.62 -4.14
N SER A 158 -2.95 0.56 -4.62
CA SER A 158 -4.22 1.07 -4.13
C SER A 158 -4.93 2.15 -4.94
N PHE A 159 -4.73 2.25 -6.21
CA PHE A 159 -5.72 2.99 -7.00
C PHE A 159 -6.97 2.11 -7.19
N ILE A 160 -7.75 2.01 -6.11
CA ILE A 160 -8.96 1.20 -6.04
C ILE A 160 -10.15 2.06 -6.41
N ASP A 161 -10.89 1.68 -7.44
CA ASP A 161 -12.10 2.40 -7.79
C ASP A 161 -13.18 2.24 -6.70
N ILE A 162 -13.38 3.28 -5.89
CA ILE A 162 -14.41 3.31 -4.86
C ILE A 162 -15.71 3.77 -5.50
N LYS A 163 -16.78 3.01 -5.30
CA LYS A 163 -18.12 3.29 -5.83
C LYS A 163 -19.16 3.21 -4.73
N ASP A 164 -20.13 4.12 -4.77
CA ASP A 164 -21.35 4.07 -3.97
C ASP A 164 -21.15 3.99 -2.44
N LEU A 165 -19.93 4.27 -1.95
CA LEU A 165 -19.64 4.31 -0.53
C LEU A 165 -20.08 5.67 0.04
N ASP A 166 -20.82 5.67 1.15
CA ASP A 166 -21.09 6.87 1.92
C ASP A 166 -19.83 7.25 2.73
N PRO A 167 -19.23 8.44 2.51
CA PRO A 167 -18.07 8.90 3.25
C PRO A 167 -18.41 9.47 4.63
N ILE A 168 -19.69 9.53 5.01
CA ILE A 168 -20.15 10.12 6.26
C ILE A 168 -20.32 9.02 7.30
N PRO A 169 -19.57 9.05 8.43
CA PRO A 169 -19.71 8.05 9.47
C PRO A 169 -21.06 8.17 10.21
N GLU A 170 -21.70 7.04 10.52
CA GLU A 170 -22.92 6.99 11.33
C GLU A 170 -22.64 6.95 12.83
N ILE A 171 -21.45 6.47 13.23
CA ILE A 171 -21.01 6.53 14.62
C ILE A 171 -19.92 7.60 14.79
N THR A 172 -19.78 8.12 15.99
CA THR A 172 -18.73 9.10 16.32
C THR A 172 -17.41 8.41 16.64
N GLU A 173 -16.29 9.14 16.55
CA GLU A 173 -14.97 8.69 16.97
C GLU A 173 -14.98 8.21 18.45
N GLN A 174 -15.65 8.97 19.34
CA GLN A 174 -15.77 8.60 20.75
C GLN A 174 -16.50 7.26 20.93
N LYS A 175 -17.53 7.00 20.11
CA LYS A 175 -18.23 5.73 20.13
C LYS A 175 -17.34 4.59 19.65
N ALA A 176 -16.55 4.80 18.62
CA ALA A 176 -15.58 3.82 18.13
C ALA A 176 -14.52 3.50 19.21
N LYS A 177 -13.95 4.51 19.85
CA LYS A 177 -13.01 4.32 20.99
C LYS A 177 -13.65 3.57 22.14
N GLN A 178 -14.93 3.84 22.45
CA GLN A 178 -15.65 3.08 23.49
C GLN A 178 -15.84 1.60 23.13
N ILE A 179 -16.08 1.30 21.85
CA ILE A 179 -16.20 -0.09 21.38
C ILE A 179 -14.88 -0.82 21.61
N LEU A 180 -13.74 -0.22 21.24
CA LEU A 180 -12.42 -0.78 21.48
C LEU A 180 -12.15 -0.98 22.98
N ALA A 181 -12.43 0.04 23.80
CA ALA A 181 -12.24 -0.01 25.25
C ALA A 181 -13.03 -1.18 25.88
N ASN A 182 -14.29 -1.34 25.49
CA ASN A 182 -15.14 -2.46 25.95
C ASN A 182 -14.59 -3.82 25.52
N TYR A 183 -14.07 -3.92 24.28
CA TYR A 183 -13.47 -5.16 23.79
C TYR A 183 -12.22 -5.56 24.59
N LEU A 184 -11.36 -4.57 24.87
CA LEU A 184 -10.13 -4.78 25.65
C LEU A 184 -10.36 -4.84 27.16
N ASN A 185 -11.59 -4.56 27.63
CA ASN A 185 -11.95 -4.45 29.05
C ASN A 185 -11.06 -3.42 29.80
N VAL A 186 -10.90 -2.25 29.22
CA VAL A 186 -10.16 -1.11 29.76
C VAL A 186 -11.04 0.14 29.74
N ASP A 187 -10.61 1.18 30.46
CA ASP A 187 -11.25 2.49 30.38
C ASP A 187 -10.96 3.14 29.00
N ARG A 188 -11.95 3.83 28.45
CA ARG A 188 -11.77 4.60 27.23
C ARG A 188 -10.83 5.77 27.48
N ASP A 189 -9.86 5.92 26.59
CA ASP A 189 -8.98 7.08 26.57
C ASP A 189 -9.22 7.89 25.28
N ASP A 190 -9.69 9.11 25.43
CA ASP A 190 -9.98 10.00 24.30
C ASP A 190 -8.72 10.48 23.58
N THR A 191 -7.54 10.31 24.18
CA THR A 191 -6.24 10.65 23.56
C THR A 191 -5.73 9.59 22.59
N TRP A 192 -6.35 8.42 22.51
CA TRP A 192 -5.94 7.39 21.54
C TRP A 192 -6.02 7.97 20.12
N PRO A 193 -4.92 7.89 19.34
CA PRO A 193 -4.95 8.29 17.94
C PRO A 193 -6.06 7.57 17.19
N CYS A 194 -6.85 8.33 16.46
CA CYS A 194 -7.94 7.80 15.66
C CYS A 194 -7.99 8.51 14.32
N LYS A 195 -8.12 7.76 13.24
CA LYS A 195 -8.23 8.31 11.89
C LYS A 195 -9.33 7.58 11.13
N LEU A 196 -10.03 8.34 10.29
CA LEU A 196 -11.08 7.81 9.42
C LEU A 196 -10.46 7.50 8.04
N TYR A 197 -10.65 6.26 7.58
CA TYR A 197 -10.19 5.78 6.28
C TYR A 197 -11.27 5.00 5.56
N ILE A 198 -11.09 4.87 4.25
CA ILE A 198 -11.76 3.81 3.48
C ILE A 198 -10.77 2.67 3.36
N ASN A 199 -11.14 1.47 3.81
CA ASN A 199 -10.34 0.28 3.67
C ASN A 199 -11.04 -0.77 2.82
N GLU A 200 -10.26 -1.56 2.07
CA GLU A 200 -10.75 -2.68 1.30
C GLU A 200 -10.30 -3.98 1.95
N TYR A 201 -11.25 -4.87 2.16
CA TYR A 201 -11.04 -6.19 2.69
C TYR A 201 -11.26 -7.21 1.59
N SER A 202 -10.32 -8.13 1.46
CA SER A 202 -10.39 -9.20 0.48
C SER A 202 -10.69 -10.53 1.16
N SER A 203 -11.54 -11.31 0.54
CA SER A 203 -11.84 -12.68 0.98
C SER A 203 -12.09 -13.58 -0.23
N ARG A 204 -12.09 -14.89 -0.04
CA ARG A 204 -12.40 -15.83 -1.11
C ARG A 204 -13.71 -16.56 -0.82
N LYS A 205 -14.68 -16.39 -1.70
CA LYS A 205 -15.98 -17.09 -1.65
C LYS A 205 -16.17 -17.91 -2.93
N ASN A 206 -16.39 -19.21 -2.81
CA ASN A 206 -16.56 -20.13 -3.95
C ASN A 206 -15.43 -20.04 -5.00
N GLY A 207 -14.19 -19.83 -4.55
CA GLY A 207 -13.03 -19.69 -5.44
C GLY A 207 -12.85 -18.30 -6.07
N LEU A 208 -13.79 -17.38 -5.87
CA LEU A 208 -13.72 -16.01 -6.38
C LEU A 208 -13.25 -15.05 -5.28
N VAL A 209 -12.40 -14.09 -5.66
CA VAL A 209 -12.03 -12.97 -4.78
C VAL A 209 -13.22 -12.04 -4.63
N VAL A 210 -13.64 -11.81 -3.40
CA VAL A 210 -14.68 -10.83 -3.03
C VAL A 210 -13.99 -9.72 -2.27
N ARG A 211 -14.25 -8.48 -2.68
CA ARG A 211 -13.72 -7.27 -2.07
C ARG A 211 -14.85 -6.47 -1.44
N ASP A 212 -14.61 -6.03 -0.22
CA ASP A 212 -15.58 -5.26 0.57
C ASP A 212 -14.92 -3.95 0.99
N GLN A 213 -15.47 -2.83 0.53
CA GLN A 213 -14.96 -1.50 0.81
C GLN A 213 -15.76 -0.89 1.95
N ARG A 214 -15.08 -0.47 3.02
CA ARG A 214 -15.71 0.07 4.21
C ARG A 214 -15.06 1.37 4.66
N LEU A 215 -15.88 2.26 5.17
CA LEU A 215 -15.46 3.41 5.96
C LEU A 215 -15.13 2.93 7.38
N VAL A 216 -13.92 3.15 7.84
CA VAL A 216 -13.47 2.61 9.13
C VAL A 216 -12.74 3.65 9.97
N TYR A 217 -12.93 3.58 11.28
CA TYR A 217 -12.04 4.21 12.24
C TYR A 217 -10.86 3.28 12.54
N CYS A 218 -9.65 3.73 12.24
CA CYS A 218 -8.41 3.10 12.67
C CYS A 218 -7.96 3.73 13.98
N ILE A 219 -7.96 2.96 15.05
CA ILE A 219 -7.65 3.42 16.40
C ILE A 219 -6.38 2.72 16.86
N GLU A 220 -5.40 3.51 17.33
CA GLU A 220 -4.27 3.00 18.08
C GLU A 220 -4.64 2.99 19.57
N GLY A 221 -4.93 1.81 20.10
CA GLY A 221 -5.35 1.63 21.49
C GLY A 221 -4.20 1.65 22.50
N PRO A 222 -4.46 1.23 23.75
CA PRO A 222 -3.44 1.15 24.78
C PRO A 222 -2.32 0.19 24.35
N TYR A 223 -1.16 0.37 24.97
CA TYR A 223 -0.09 -0.61 24.82
C TYR A 223 -0.55 -1.97 25.36
N ALA A 224 -0.25 -3.03 24.63
CA ALA A 224 -0.44 -4.38 25.15
C ALA A 224 0.34 -4.53 26.47
N PRO A 225 -0.16 -5.30 27.44
CA PRO A 225 0.57 -5.56 28.68
C PRO A 225 1.90 -6.24 28.34
N GLY A 226 2.99 -5.50 28.42
CA GLY A 226 4.33 -6.03 28.21
C GLY A 226 4.74 -6.98 29.34
N ASP A 227 5.70 -7.87 29.08
CA ASP A 227 6.37 -8.63 30.14
C ASP A 227 7.01 -7.62 31.11
N PRO A 228 6.61 -7.62 32.41
CA PRO A 228 7.16 -6.69 33.40
C PRO A 228 8.66 -6.82 33.61
N ASN A 229 9.29 -7.88 33.09
CA ASN A 229 10.73 -8.11 33.15
C ASN A 229 11.49 -7.56 31.94
N VAL A 230 10.78 -7.10 30.90
CA VAL A 230 11.39 -6.52 29.71
C VAL A 230 11.37 -5.00 29.83
N MET A 231 12.51 -4.42 30.18
CA MET A 231 12.70 -2.99 30.41
C MET A 231 12.79 -2.20 29.08
N TYR A 232 12.06 -2.59 28.02
CA TYR A 232 12.10 -1.92 26.73
C TYR A 232 10.77 -1.26 26.36
N PHE A 233 10.90 -0.02 26.03
CA PHE A 233 9.94 1.05 25.79
C PHE A 233 8.95 0.89 24.64
N THR A 234 8.72 -0.27 24.12
CA THR A 234 7.79 -0.48 23.01
C THR A 234 6.97 -1.76 23.19
N ALA A 235 6.08 -1.74 24.16
CA ALA A 235 4.97 -2.69 24.09
C ALA A 235 4.18 -2.39 22.79
N PRO A 236 3.81 -3.42 22.01
CA PRO A 236 3.00 -3.22 20.83
C PRO A 236 1.69 -2.53 21.21
N ARG A 237 1.29 -1.55 20.42
CA ARG A 237 -0.04 -0.93 20.54
C ARG A 237 -1.05 -1.80 19.82
N TYR A 238 -2.24 -1.88 20.40
CA TYR A 238 -3.36 -2.41 19.65
C TYR A 238 -3.71 -1.48 18.47
N HIS A 239 -3.86 -2.06 17.29
CA HIS A 239 -4.42 -1.37 16.13
C HIS A 239 -5.78 -1.99 15.83
N ALA A 240 -6.82 -1.22 15.99
CA ALA A 240 -8.19 -1.67 15.76
C ALA A 240 -8.82 -0.95 14.57
N GLN A 241 -9.63 -1.69 13.82
CA GLN A 241 -10.46 -1.15 12.74
C GLN A 241 -11.93 -1.41 13.08
N ILE A 242 -12.69 -0.32 13.17
CA ILE A 242 -14.10 -0.33 13.51
C ILE A 242 -14.88 0.29 12.37
N ASP A 243 -15.88 -0.44 11.87
CA ASP A 243 -16.78 0.05 10.83
C ASP A 243 -17.48 1.33 11.28
N ALA A 244 -17.33 2.39 10.52
CA ALA A 244 -17.79 3.72 10.88
C ALA A 244 -19.33 3.90 10.70
N HIS A 245 -19.99 2.99 9.99
CA HIS A 245 -21.44 2.97 9.86
C HIS A 245 -22.08 2.08 10.93
N THR A 246 -21.59 0.85 11.09
CA THR A 246 -22.25 -0.14 11.96
C THR A 246 -21.70 -0.19 13.37
N GLY A 247 -20.48 0.23 13.59
CA GLY A 247 -19.76 0.04 14.86
C GLY A 247 -19.19 -1.38 15.05
N GLU A 248 -19.16 -2.19 14.01
CA GLU A 248 -18.58 -3.53 14.07
C GLU A 248 -17.05 -3.45 14.23
N LEU A 249 -16.50 -4.21 15.17
CA LEU A 249 -15.05 -4.39 15.26
C LEU A 249 -14.61 -5.37 14.18
N ILE A 250 -13.99 -4.84 13.12
CA ILE A 250 -13.60 -5.61 11.94
C ILE A 250 -12.29 -6.38 12.20
N MET A 251 -11.31 -5.69 12.77
CA MET A 251 -9.97 -6.22 12.97
C MET A 251 -9.35 -5.63 14.23
N ILE A 252 -8.53 -6.42 14.91
CA ILE A 252 -7.61 -5.94 15.93
C ILE A 252 -6.30 -6.71 15.79
N THR A 253 -5.19 -5.99 15.85
CA THR A 253 -3.82 -6.55 15.82
C THR A 253 -3.00 -5.92 16.94
N GLU A 254 -2.01 -6.66 17.45
CA GLU A 254 -0.99 -6.21 18.40
C GLU A 254 0.27 -5.77 17.65
#